data_1a9ee4c017fc20611e098e7f5e6429db
#
_entry.id   1a9ee4c017fc20611e098e7f5e6429db
#
_cell.length_a   1.000
_cell.length_b   1.000
_cell.length_c   1.000
_cell.angle_alpha   90.00
_cell.angle_beta   90.00
_cell.angle_gamma   90.00
#
_symmetry.space_group_name_H-M   'P 1'
#
loop_
_entity.id
_entity.type
_entity.pdbx_description
1 polymer ?
#
loop_
_entity_poly.entity_id
_entity_poly.type
_entity_poly.pdbx_seq_one_letter_code
_entity_poly.pdbx_strand_id
1 'polypeptide(L)'
;MERELWPRLYHLGMEVGEALRLVDVTFQPHIVLLVFFWAALHDRPVCWACSPRNWRTTTLGPACLPSTATMSRRLRRVDTAMLMRAVVAKIRAEGDETLIAVIDGKPLPVGGASGDPEARCGRGAGMFAKGYKLFAVWGSRPAPEAFRVYPMN
;
A
#
# COMPACT_ATOMS: atom_id res chain seq x y z
N MET A 1 16.33 0.26 7.85
CA MET A 1 14.88 -0.05 7.67
C MET A 1 14.51 -0.15 6.19
N GLU A 2 14.61 0.91 5.36
CA GLU A 2 14.29 0.82 3.91
C GLU A 2 15.11 -0.24 3.18
N ARG A 3 16.44 -0.28 3.39
CA ARG A 3 17.36 -1.25 2.76
C ARG A 3 17.09 -2.71 3.10
N GLU A 4 16.42 -2.98 4.21
CA GLU A 4 16.06 -4.32 4.66
C GLU A 4 14.64 -4.70 4.25
N LEU A 5 13.72 -3.75 4.34
CA LEU A 5 12.31 -3.98 4.08
C LEU A 5 12.00 -4.11 2.57
N TRP A 6 12.66 -3.26 1.73
CA TRP A 6 12.39 -3.27 0.30
C TRP A 6 12.68 -4.62 -0.39
N PRO A 7 13.85 -5.27 -0.20
CA PRO A 7 14.09 -6.57 -0.80
C PRO A 7 13.04 -7.62 -0.42
N ARG A 8 12.60 -7.65 0.83
CA ARG A 8 11.56 -8.58 1.29
C ARG A 8 10.22 -8.32 0.60
N LEU A 9 9.78 -7.06 0.54
CA LEU A 9 8.54 -6.68 -0.16
C LEU A 9 8.61 -6.97 -1.66
N TYR A 10 9.78 -6.72 -2.27
CA TYR A 10 10.00 -6.99 -3.69
C TYR A 10 9.88 -8.49 -4.00
N HIS A 11 10.62 -9.34 -3.29
CA HIS A 11 10.58 -10.78 -3.51
C HIS A 11 9.21 -11.38 -3.21
N LEU A 12 8.57 -10.94 -2.14
CA LEU A 12 7.22 -11.37 -1.79
C LEU A 12 6.20 -10.96 -2.87
N GLY A 13 6.28 -9.73 -3.36
CA GLY A 13 5.42 -9.24 -4.44
C GLY A 13 5.61 -9.99 -5.75
N MET A 14 6.85 -10.34 -6.08
CA MET A 14 7.16 -11.17 -7.26
C MET A 14 6.63 -12.59 -7.11
N GLU A 15 6.91 -13.25 -5.99
CA GLU A 15 6.46 -14.62 -5.71
C GLU A 15 4.94 -14.77 -5.79
N VAL A 16 4.21 -13.91 -5.08
CA VAL A 16 2.73 -13.93 -5.09
C VAL A 16 2.18 -13.53 -6.46
N GLY A 17 2.90 -12.64 -7.16
CA GLY A 17 2.53 -12.16 -8.49
C GLY A 17 2.61 -13.20 -9.59
N GLU A 18 3.56 -14.13 -9.51
CA GLU A 18 3.68 -15.23 -10.49
C GLU A 18 2.47 -16.15 -10.45
N ALA A 19 1.91 -16.40 -9.26
CA ALA A 19 0.71 -17.22 -9.08
C ALA A 19 -0.57 -16.57 -9.66
N LEU A 20 -0.58 -15.25 -9.86
CA LEU A 20 -1.72 -14.47 -10.37
C LEU A 20 -1.41 -13.78 -11.70
N ARG A 21 -0.54 -14.38 -12.52
CA ARG A 21 -0.14 -13.80 -13.80
C ARG A 21 -1.32 -13.76 -14.77
N LEU A 22 -1.59 -12.57 -15.29
CA LEU A 22 -2.65 -12.34 -16.27
C LEU A 22 -2.07 -12.44 -17.70
N VAL A 23 -2.88 -12.98 -18.62
CA VAL A 23 -2.58 -12.99 -20.06
C VAL A 23 -2.88 -11.62 -20.66
N ASP A 24 -2.10 -11.20 -21.65
CA ASP A 24 -2.29 -9.98 -22.44
C ASP A 24 -2.37 -8.66 -21.64
N VAL A 25 -1.61 -8.56 -20.57
CA VAL A 25 -1.55 -7.35 -19.75
C VAL A 25 -0.13 -6.79 -19.73
N THR A 26 0.03 -5.58 -20.23
CA THR A 26 1.33 -4.86 -20.26
C THR A 26 1.94 -4.69 -18.86
N PHE A 27 1.12 -4.33 -17.88
CA PHE A 27 1.55 -4.20 -16.49
C PHE A 27 0.81 -5.20 -15.62
N GLN A 28 1.54 -6.22 -15.19
CA GLN A 28 1.02 -7.24 -14.28
C GLN A 28 0.63 -6.64 -12.92
N PRO A 29 -0.32 -7.23 -12.19
CA PRO A 29 -0.75 -6.73 -10.87
C PRO A 29 0.40 -6.56 -9.88
N HIS A 30 1.38 -7.47 -9.86
CA HIS A 30 2.54 -7.36 -8.97
C HIS A 30 3.43 -6.15 -9.28
N ILE A 31 3.61 -5.78 -10.56
CA ILE A 31 4.33 -4.56 -10.94
C ILE A 31 3.63 -3.32 -10.37
N VAL A 32 2.31 -3.28 -10.47
CA VAL A 32 1.49 -2.18 -9.91
C VAL A 32 1.66 -2.11 -8.39
N LEU A 33 1.64 -3.24 -7.70
CA LEU A 33 1.85 -3.29 -6.24
C LEU A 33 3.26 -2.91 -5.84
N LEU A 34 4.29 -3.34 -6.57
CA LEU A 34 5.67 -2.96 -6.29
C LEU A 34 5.87 -1.44 -6.40
N VAL A 35 5.29 -0.81 -7.43
CA VAL A 35 5.33 0.66 -7.57
C VAL A 35 4.57 1.35 -6.43
N PHE A 36 3.44 0.80 -6.00
CA PHE A 36 2.70 1.30 -4.86
C PHE A 36 3.48 1.15 -3.55
N PHE A 37 4.08 -0.02 -3.28
CA PHE A 37 4.88 -0.25 -2.08
C PHE A 37 6.11 0.65 -2.03
N TRP A 38 6.77 0.89 -3.17
CA TRP A 38 7.90 1.82 -3.25
C TRP A 38 7.49 3.24 -2.86
N ALA A 39 6.35 3.72 -3.37
CA ALA A 39 5.80 5.02 -2.99
C ALA A 39 5.48 5.08 -1.48
N ALA A 40 4.82 4.05 -0.96
CA ALA A 40 4.43 3.97 0.46
C ALA A 40 5.65 3.92 1.39
N LEU A 41 6.69 3.15 1.04
CA LEU A 41 7.92 3.03 1.82
C LEU A 41 8.66 4.36 1.96
N HIS A 42 8.58 5.21 0.94
CA HIS A 42 9.19 6.54 0.92
C HIS A 42 8.26 7.66 1.41
N ASP A 43 7.05 7.33 1.87
CA ASP A 43 6.01 8.33 2.23
C ASP A 43 5.77 9.35 1.11
N ARG A 44 5.64 8.85 -0.14
CA ARG A 44 5.46 9.65 -1.33
C ARG A 44 4.17 9.26 -2.08
N PRO A 45 3.57 10.20 -2.82
CA PRO A 45 2.43 9.88 -3.67
C PRO A 45 2.84 8.90 -4.78
N VAL A 46 1.90 8.07 -5.22
CA VAL A 46 2.15 7.02 -6.23
C VAL A 46 2.74 7.58 -7.54
N CYS A 47 2.36 8.79 -7.94
CA CYS A 47 2.93 9.45 -9.12
C CYS A 47 4.45 9.66 -9.01
N TRP A 48 5.00 9.84 -7.82
CA TRP A 48 6.43 9.94 -7.59
C TRP A 48 7.14 8.64 -7.98
N ALA A 49 6.61 7.48 -7.60
CA ALA A 49 7.17 6.18 -7.94
C ALA A 49 7.04 5.79 -9.43
N CYS A 50 6.23 6.51 -10.21
CA CYS A 50 6.15 6.32 -11.65
C CYS A 50 7.36 6.90 -12.42
N SER A 51 8.24 7.65 -11.75
CA SER A 51 9.43 8.23 -12.36
C SER A 51 10.68 7.35 -12.17
N PRO A 52 11.40 6.97 -13.24
CA PRO A 52 12.62 6.16 -13.13
C PRO A 52 13.71 6.80 -12.25
N ARG A 53 13.71 8.11 -12.13
CA ARG A 53 14.70 8.85 -11.30
C ARG A 53 14.62 8.45 -9.83
N ASN A 54 13.45 8.05 -9.36
CA ASN A 54 13.17 7.74 -7.97
C ASN A 54 13.48 6.27 -7.60
N TRP A 55 14.04 5.49 -8.53
CA TRP A 55 14.46 4.10 -8.36
C TRP A 55 15.97 3.92 -8.36
N ARG A 56 16.73 5.03 -8.43
CA ARG A 56 18.21 4.98 -8.53
C ARG A 56 18.92 4.47 -7.27
N THR A 57 18.22 4.45 -6.14
CA THR A 57 18.76 4.00 -4.85
C THR A 57 18.66 2.49 -4.66
N THR A 58 18.00 1.79 -5.58
CA THR A 58 17.85 0.33 -5.52
C THR A 58 18.18 -0.32 -6.87
N THR A 59 18.71 -1.55 -6.81
CA THR A 59 18.87 -2.42 -7.98
C THR A 59 17.65 -3.31 -8.23
N LEU A 60 16.74 -3.38 -7.23
CA LEU A 60 15.51 -4.15 -7.30
C LEU A 60 14.35 -3.23 -7.72
N GLY A 61 13.90 -3.38 -8.96
CA GLY A 61 12.79 -2.60 -9.47
C GLY A 61 12.20 -3.20 -10.74
N PRO A 62 11.00 -2.77 -11.15
CA PRO A 62 10.40 -3.21 -12.40
C PRO A 62 11.18 -2.65 -13.60
N ALA A 63 11.35 -3.48 -14.64
CA ALA A 63 12.04 -3.07 -15.87
C ALA A 63 11.34 -1.91 -16.60
N CYS A 64 10.02 -1.83 -16.49
CA CYS A 64 9.19 -0.74 -17.02
C CYS A 64 8.24 -0.23 -15.94
N LEU A 65 8.10 1.09 -15.87
CA LEU A 65 7.21 1.74 -14.92
C LEU A 65 5.90 2.16 -15.62
N PRO A 66 4.74 1.90 -14.99
CA PRO A 66 3.47 2.38 -15.48
C PRO A 66 3.36 3.91 -15.33
N SER A 67 2.62 4.54 -16.22
CA SER A 67 2.26 5.95 -16.05
C SER A 67 1.34 6.16 -14.85
N THR A 68 1.28 7.39 -14.34
CA THR A 68 0.38 7.76 -13.24
C THR A 68 -1.09 7.40 -13.54
N ALA A 69 -1.54 7.65 -14.76
CA ALA A 69 -2.90 7.31 -15.19
C ALA A 69 -3.13 5.79 -15.21
N THR A 70 -2.12 5.02 -15.64
CA THR A 70 -2.16 3.55 -15.59
C THR A 70 -2.22 3.06 -14.14
N MET A 71 -1.40 3.60 -13.24
CA MET A 71 -1.42 3.27 -11.82
C MET A 71 -2.78 3.53 -11.20
N SER A 72 -3.38 4.70 -11.42
CA SER A 72 -4.70 5.06 -10.89
C SER A 72 -5.79 4.08 -11.34
N ARG A 73 -5.78 3.64 -12.59
CA ARG A 73 -6.74 2.65 -13.10
C ARG A 73 -6.48 1.24 -12.55
N ARG A 74 -5.21 0.83 -12.50
CA ARG A 74 -4.82 -0.54 -12.12
C ARG A 74 -4.98 -0.80 -10.63
N LEU A 75 -4.69 0.17 -9.77
CA LEU A 75 -4.88 0.06 -8.31
C LEU A 75 -6.33 -0.19 -7.89
N ARG A 76 -7.31 0.22 -8.72
CA ARG A 76 -8.75 0.01 -8.46
C ARG A 76 -9.27 -1.34 -8.92
N ARG A 77 -8.46 -2.15 -9.58
CA ARG A 77 -8.88 -3.45 -10.11
C ARG A 77 -8.93 -4.52 -9.03
N VAL A 78 -9.84 -5.46 -9.23
CA VAL A 78 -10.05 -6.60 -8.33
C VAL A 78 -8.79 -7.47 -8.24
N ASP A 79 -8.09 -7.68 -9.36
CA ASP A 79 -6.86 -8.47 -9.42
C ASP A 79 -5.75 -7.88 -8.54
N THR A 80 -5.58 -6.56 -8.55
CA THR A 80 -4.62 -5.85 -7.69
C THR A 80 -5.02 -5.95 -6.21
N ALA A 81 -6.32 -5.83 -5.90
CA ALA A 81 -6.81 -5.99 -4.53
C ALA A 81 -6.65 -7.42 -4.01
N MET A 82 -6.85 -8.43 -4.85
CA MET A 82 -6.61 -9.83 -4.51
C MET A 82 -5.13 -10.08 -4.20
N LEU A 83 -4.24 -9.56 -5.04
CA LEU A 83 -2.81 -9.70 -4.82
C LEU A 83 -2.35 -9.01 -3.53
N MET A 84 -2.86 -7.81 -3.23
CA MET A 84 -2.59 -7.11 -1.98
C MET A 84 -3.00 -7.97 -0.76
N ARG A 85 -4.19 -8.58 -0.82
CA ARG A 85 -4.65 -9.47 0.25
C ARG A 85 -3.74 -10.69 0.42
N ALA A 86 -3.28 -11.29 -0.68
CA ALA A 86 -2.37 -12.44 -0.63
C ALA A 86 -1.00 -12.05 -0.03
N VAL A 87 -0.45 -10.89 -0.38
CA VAL A 87 0.78 -10.37 0.22
C VAL A 87 0.60 -10.15 1.72
N VAL A 88 -0.50 -9.49 2.13
CA VAL A 88 -0.79 -9.27 3.57
C VAL A 88 -0.96 -10.59 4.31
N ALA A 89 -1.62 -11.59 3.71
CA ALA A 89 -1.78 -12.91 4.32
C ALA A 89 -0.44 -13.61 4.55
N LYS A 90 0.49 -13.54 3.58
CA LYS A 90 1.84 -14.09 3.74
C LYS A 90 2.62 -13.38 4.85
N ILE A 91 2.61 -12.05 4.88
CA ILE A 91 3.29 -11.28 5.93
C ILE A 91 2.74 -11.66 7.32
N ARG A 92 1.42 -11.86 7.43
CA ARG A 92 0.79 -12.29 8.69
C ARG A 92 1.21 -13.69 9.12
N ALA A 93 1.40 -14.60 8.18
CA ALA A 93 1.81 -15.97 8.47
C ALA A 93 3.27 -16.08 8.98
N GLU A 94 4.09 -15.03 8.83
CA GLU A 94 5.47 -15.02 9.28
C GLU A 94 5.64 -14.73 10.79
N GLY A 95 4.58 -14.36 11.51
CA GLY A 95 4.65 -14.00 12.94
C GLY A 95 3.94 -14.98 13.84
N ASP A 96 4.38 -15.05 15.10
CA ASP A 96 3.73 -15.83 16.15
C ASP A 96 2.42 -15.18 16.61
N GLU A 97 1.50 -15.99 17.15
CA GLU A 97 0.28 -15.48 17.76
C GLU A 97 0.59 -14.82 19.12
N THR A 98 0.09 -13.61 19.33
CA THR A 98 0.17 -12.93 20.62
C THR A 98 -1.20 -12.87 21.30
N LEU A 99 -1.14 -12.94 22.65
CA LEU A 99 -2.29 -12.73 23.50
C LEU A 99 -2.62 -11.26 23.73
N ILE A 100 -1.73 -10.34 23.32
CA ILE A 100 -1.89 -8.89 23.52
C ILE A 100 -2.08 -8.23 22.16
N ALA A 101 -3.19 -7.52 21.98
CA ALA A 101 -3.48 -6.72 20.82
C ALA A 101 -3.56 -5.24 21.19
N VAL A 102 -2.95 -4.38 20.38
CA VAL A 102 -3.01 -2.93 20.50
C VAL A 102 -3.90 -2.38 19.41
N ILE A 103 -4.85 -1.51 19.78
CA ILE A 103 -5.68 -0.78 18.82
C ILE A 103 -5.10 0.63 18.67
N ASP A 104 -4.76 1.00 17.44
CA ASP A 104 -4.29 2.34 17.10
C ASP A 104 -5.15 2.96 16.01
N GLY A 105 -5.28 4.29 16.06
CA GLY A 105 -6.06 5.09 15.12
C GLY A 105 -5.22 6.20 14.49
N LYS A 106 -4.93 6.07 13.19
CA LYS A 106 -4.16 7.06 12.43
C LYS A 106 -5.08 7.90 11.53
N PRO A 107 -5.05 9.25 11.59
CA PRO A 107 -5.71 10.08 10.62
C PRO A 107 -5.01 10.00 9.25
N LEU A 108 -5.82 9.93 8.20
CA LEU A 108 -5.39 9.92 6.80
C LEU A 108 -5.99 11.13 6.10
N PRO A 109 -5.37 12.32 6.19
CA PRO A 109 -5.88 13.50 5.51
C PRO A 109 -5.76 13.35 3.99
N VAL A 110 -6.80 13.74 3.29
CA VAL A 110 -6.76 13.97 1.84
C VAL A 110 -6.65 15.47 1.60
N GLY A 111 -6.05 15.88 0.49
CA GLY A 111 -5.88 17.31 0.19
C GLY A 111 -7.23 18.05 0.19
N GLY A 112 -7.24 19.30 0.65
CA GLY A 112 -8.46 20.12 0.77
C GLY A 112 -9.23 20.31 -0.55
N ALA A 113 -8.52 20.19 -1.69
CA ALA A 113 -9.11 20.22 -3.04
C ALA A 113 -9.61 18.84 -3.52
N SER A 114 -9.60 17.80 -2.65
CA SER A 114 -10.07 16.48 -3.03
C SER A 114 -11.57 16.49 -3.31
N GLY A 115 -11.96 16.05 -4.52
CA GLY A 115 -13.36 15.82 -4.91
C GLY A 115 -13.96 14.52 -4.38
N ASP A 116 -13.27 13.82 -3.45
CA ASP A 116 -13.75 12.58 -2.85
C ASP A 116 -14.99 12.83 -2.00
N PRO A 117 -16.18 12.32 -2.41
CA PRO A 117 -17.44 12.56 -1.73
C PRO A 117 -17.56 11.79 -0.40
N GLU A 118 -16.78 10.74 -0.21
CA GLU A 118 -16.80 9.91 1.00
C GLU A 118 -15.91 10.49 2.11
N ALA A 119 -14.90 11.29 1.74
CA ALA A 119 -14.01 11.92 2.72
C ALA A 119 -14.75 13.04 3.47
N ARG A 120 -14.72 13.00 4.81
CA ARG A 120 -15.36 13.98 5.69
C ARG A 120 -14.34 14.81 6.46
N CYS A 121 -14.77 15.98 6.90
CA CYS A 121 -13.98 16.83 7.78
C CYS A 121 -14.10 16.36 9.22
N GLY A 122 -12.95 16.29 9.91
CA GLY A 122 -12.88 15.90 11.29
C GLY A 122 -11.54 16.22 11.93
N ARG A 123 -11.40 15.94 13.24
CA ARG A 123 -10.13 16.14 13.95
C ARG A 123 -9.19 14.96 13.71
N GLY A 124 -7.95 15.27 13.35
CA GLY A 124 -6.88 14.29 13.23
C GLY A 124 -5.51 14.96 13.15
N ALA A 125 -4.47 14.34 13.72
CA ALA A 125 -3.10 14.86 13.74
C ALA A 125 -2.97 16.31 14.29
N GLY A 126 -3.76 16.67 15.29
CA GLY A 126 -3.72 18.00 15.89
C GLY A 126 -4.42 19.12 15.11
N MET A 127 -5.02 18.80 13.98
CA MET A 127 -5.72 19.77 13.13
C MET A 127 -7.09 19.28 12.66
N PHE A 128 -7.89 20.18 12.12
CA PHE A 128 -9.13 19.87 11.44
C PHE A 128 -8.84 19.70 9.95
N ALA A 129 -9.13 18.51 9.40
CA ALA A 129 -8.82 18.19 8.02
C ALA A 129 -9.92 17.33 7.39
N LYS A 130 -10.03 17.38 6.06
CA LYS A 130 -10.85 16.44 5.29
C LYS A 130 -10.09 15.14 5.08
N GLY A 131 -10.72 13.99 5.32
CA GLY A 131 -10.08 12.70 5.11
C GLY A 131 -10.77 11.52 5.75
N TYR A 132 -9.95 10.56 6.13
CA TYR A 132 -10.34 9.30 6.74
C TYR A 132 -9.58 9.05 8.03
N LYS A 133 -10.02 8.07 8.78
CA LYS A 133 -9.36 7.54 9.96
C LYS A 133 -9.12 6.04 9.75
N LEU A 134 -7.87 5.63 9.80
CA LEU A 134 -7.47 4.22 9.82
C LEU A 134 -7.47 3.75 11.27
N PHE A 135 -8.22 2.69 11.56
CA PHE A 135 -8.09 1.94 12.80
C PHE A 135 -7.46 0.59 12.49
N ALA A 136 -6.46 0.21 13.26
CA ALA A 136 -5.77 -1.06 13.10
C ALA A 136 -5.61 -1.75 14.46
N VAL A 137 -5.71 -3.06 14.45
CA VAL A 137 -5.42 -3.94 15.59
C VAL A 137 -4.08 -4.60 15.32
N TRP A 138 -3.13 -4.40 16.19
CA TRP A 138 -1.78 -4.94 16.10
C TRP A 138 -1.54 -5.97 17.18
N GLY A 139 -1.00 -7.12 16.80
CA GLY A 139 -0.42 -8.12 17.70
C GLY A 139 1.11 -8.11 17.58
N SER A 140 1.76 -9.23 17.80
CA SER A 140 3.21 -9.41 17.61
C SER A 140 3.61 -9.53 16.14
N ARG A 141 2.65 -9.79 15.27
CA ARG A 141 2.90 -9.98 13.84
C ARG A 141 3.30 -8.67 13.15
N PRO A 142 4.12 -8.74 12.10
CA PRO A 142 4.60 -7.54 11.40
C PRO A 142 3.52 -6.79 10.59
N ALA A 143 2.32 -7.36 10.47
CA ALA A 143 1.16 -6.72 9.83
C ALA A 143 -0.03 -6.65 10.81
N PRO A 144 -0.94 -5.67 10.68
CA PRO A 144 -2.11 -5.59 11.54
C PRO A 144 -3.00 -6.84 11.38
N GLU A 145 -3.54 -7.32 12.48
CA GLU A 145 -4.49 -8.45 12.52
C GLU A 145 -5.79 -8.09 11.78
N ALA A 146 -6.23 -6.85 11.99
CA ALA A 146 -7.38 -6.29 11.30
C ALA A 146 -7.18 -4.78 11.12
N PHE A 147 -7.79 -4.22 10.09
CA PHE A 147 -7.87 -2.76 9.96
C PHE A 147 -9.17 -2.35 9.28
N ARG A 148 -9.59 -1.11 9.57
CA ARG A 148 -10.71 -0.47 8.90
C ARG A 148 -10.42 1.01 8.67
N VAL A 149 -10.97 1.53 7.60
CA VAL A 149 -10.89 2.94 7.25
C VAL A 149 -12.30 3.51 7.26
N TYR A 150 -12.49 4.61 7.96
CA TYR A 150 -13.76 5.34 8.05
C TYR A 150 -13.54 6.79 7.65
N PRO A 151 -14.57 7.47 7.11
CA PRO A 151 -14.53 8.92 6.98
C PRO A 151 -14.23 9.59 8.34
N MET A 152 -13.51 10.70 8.34
CA MET A 152 -13.32 11.49 9.56
C MET A 152 -14.66 12.02 10.10
N ASN A 153 -14.74 12.20 11.40
CA ASN A 153 -15.88 12.76 12.13
C ASN A 153 -15.39 13.72 13.22
#